data_1dfe406c9d359b574e8f5bb343c99be3
#
_entry.id   1dfe406c9d359b574e8f5bb343c99be3
#
_cell.length_a   1.000
_cell.length_b   1.000
_cell.length_c   1.000
_cell.angle_alpha   90.00
_cell.angle_beta   90.00
_cell.angle_gamma   90.00
#
_symmetry.space_group_name_H-M   'P 1'
#
loop_
_entity.id
_entity.type
_entity.pdbx_description
1 polymer ?
#
loop_
_entity_poly.entity_id
_entity_poly.type
_entity_poly.pdbx_seq_one_letter_code
_entity_poly.pdbx_strand_id
1 'polypeptide(L)'
;MSNSVIPPIDQCIIDEFKNYFETEINNRFPEDNVCILLSGGIDSTLLGLVCHHLGKKVTSVSYQLDNETNIDCDRSEMISKTMGWDFHKVIVPTINYKDWFFHLIFNQKCRKKQS
;
A
#
# COMPACT_ATOMS: atom_id res chain seq x y z
N MET A 1 -32.78 -13.97 7.30
CA MET A 1 -32.25 -13.97 6.96
C MET A 1 -31.42 -14.41 6.71
N SER A 2 -31.13 -14.77 6.65
CA SER A 2 -30.23 -15.01 6.41
C SER A 2 -29.78 -15.11 5.46
N ASN A 3 -29.68 -14.89 5.19
CA ASN A 3 -29.17 -14.75 4.35
C ASN A 3 -27.98 -15.13 3.95
N SER A 4 -27.42 -15.76 4.36
CA SER A 4 -26.18 -16.07 4.01
C SER A 4 -26.08 -16.79 2.80
N VAL A 5 -25.89 -16.00 1.86
CA VAL A 5 -25.67 -16.44 0.54
C VAL A 5 -24.25 -16.85 0.32
N ILE A 6 -23.37 -16.44 1.21
CA ILE A 6 -21.95 -16.78 1.12
C ILE A 6 -21.73 -18.14 1.74
N PRO A 7 -21.22 -19.12 1.00
CA PRO A 7 -20.91 -20.41 1.59
C PRO A 7 -19.80 -20.31 2.62
N PRO A 8 -19.78 -21.19 3.61
CA PRO A 8 -18.71 -21.15 4.59
C PRO A 8 -17.37 -21.40 3.91
N ILE A 9 -16.39 -20.58 4.28
CA ILE A 9 -15.05 -20.68 3.73
C ILE A 9 -14.30 -21.78 4.50
N ASP A 10 -13.65 -22.66 3.76
CA ASP A 10 -12.84 -23.71 4.36
C ASP A 10 -11.65 -23.08 5.06
N GLN A 11 -11.49 -23.37 6.33
CA GLN A 11 -10.40 -22.81 7.12
C GLN A 11 -9.03 -23.25 6.58
N CYS A 12 -8.96 -24.46 6.01
CA CYS A 12 -7.70 -24.93 5.40
C CYS A 12 -7.26 -24.05 4.26
N ILE A 13 -8.21 -23.58 3.45
CA ILE A 13 -7.90 -22.69 2.32
C ILE A 13 -7.41 -21.35 2.83
N ILE A 14 -8.02 -20.82 3.86
CA ILE A 14 -7.59 -19.56 4.48
C ILE A 14 -6.18 -19.70 5.03
N ASP A 15 -5.90 -20.78 5.74
CA ASP A 15 -4.59 -20.99 6.34
C ASP A 15 -3.52 -21.17 5.30
N GLU A 16 -3.82 -21.88 4.21
CA GLU A 16 -2.88 -22.03 3.10
C GLU A 16 -2.57 -20.71 2.44
N PHE A 17 -3.60 -19.91 2.19
CA PHE A 17 -3.43 -18.58 1.59
C PHE A 17 -2.59 -17.69 2.49
N LYS A 18 -2.89 -17.68 3.78
CA LYS A 18 -2.17 -16.89 4.76
C LYS A 18 -0.70 -17.27 4.80
N ASN A 19 -0.42 -18.56 4.89
CA ASN A 19 0.95 -19.06 4.94
C ASN A 19 1.71 -18.73 3.66
N TYR A 20 1.07 -18.90 2.52
CA TYR A 20 1.67 -18.58 1.24
C TYR A 20 2.00 -17.08 1.16
N PHE A 21 1.05 -16.25 1.55
CA PHE A 21 1.21 -14.80 1.50
C PHE A 21 2.35 -14.35 2.41
N GLU A 22 2.39 -14.85 3.63
CA GLU A 22 3.44 -14.49 4.59
C GLU A 22 4.81 -14.94 4.09
N THR A 23 4.88 -16.14 3.53
CA THR A 23 6.12 -16.66 2.99
C THR A 23 6.62 -15.82 1.82
N GLU A 24 5.73 -15.44 0.92
CA GLU A 24 6.08 -14.61 -0.22
C GLU A 24 6.55 -13.23 0.23
N ILE A 25 5.89 -12.63 1.22
CA ILE A 25 6.30 -11.33 1.74
C ILE A 25 7.70 -11.42 2.33
N ASN A 26 7.97 -12.43 3.14
CA ASN A 26 9.29 -12.58 3.75
C ASN A 26 10.38 -12.83 2.71
N ASN A 27 10.07 -13.59 1.66
CA ASN A 27 11.05 -13.87 0.62
C ASN A 27 11.35 -12.68 -0.26
N ARG A 28 10.33 -11.90 -0.59
CA ARG A 28 10.48 -10.75 -1.49
C ARG A 28 10.93 -9.49 -0.76
N PHE A 29 10.58 -9.36 0.49
CA PHE A 29 10.90 -8.19 1.31
C PHE A 29 11.50 -8.66 2.63
N PRO A 30 12.74 -9.16 2.59
CA PRO A 30 13.37 -9.69 3.80
C PRO A 30 13.74 -8.61 4.81
N GLU A 31 13.74 -7.34 4.41
CA GLU A 31 14.10 -6.24 5.29
C GLU A 31 13.09 -6.10 6.43
N ASP A 32 13.56 -5.64 7.56
CA ASP A 32 12.71 -5.39 8.73
C ASP A 32 11.89 -4.12 8.57
N ASN A 33 12.35 -3.17 7.76
CA ASN A 33 11.65 -1.92 7.51
C ASN A 33 11.05 -1.96 6.10
N VAL A 34 9.76 -1.67 5.98
CA VAL A 34 9.07 -1.65 4.69
C VAL A 34 8.34 -0.33 4.53
N CYS A 35 8.31 0.16 3.31
CA CYS A 35 7.56 1.35 2.95
C CYS A 35 6.44 0.95 2.00
N ILE A 36 5.23 1.35 2.31
CA ILE A 36 4.04 0.95 1.55
C ILE A 36 3.31 2.17 1.06
N LEU A 37 3.00 2.19 -0.23
CA LEU A 37 2.12 3.21 -0.78
C LEU A 37 0.69 2.83 -0.41
N LEU A 38 0.10 3.59 0.50
CA LEU A 38 -1.20 3.27 1.07
C LEU A 38 -2.27 4.09 0.36
N SER A 39 -3.16 3.42 -0.32
CA SER A 39 -4.19 4.08 -1.12
C SER A 39 -5.53 4.22 -0.40
N GLY A 40 -5.61 3.71 0.82
CA GLY A 40 -6.89 3.64 1.53
C GLY A 40 -7.77 2.48 1.09
N GLY A 41 -7.36 1.74 0.07
CA GLY A 41 -8.06 0.55 -0.39
C GLY A 41 -7.68 -0.68 0.40
N ILE A 42 -8.43 -1.76 0.13
CA ILE A 42 -8.28 -2.98 0.92
C ILE A 42 -6.97 -3.71 0.64
N ASP A 43 -6.50 -3.66 -0.61
CA ASP A 43 -5.32 -4.43 -1.00
C ASP A 43 -4.05 -3.88 -0.36
N SER A 44 -3.85 -2.57 -0.44
CA SER A 44 -2.67 -1.95 0.16
C SER A 44 -2.71 -2.03 1.69
N THR A 45 -3.90 -1.90 2.26
CA THR A 45 -4.09 -2.01 3.71
C THR A 45 -3.74 -3.43 4.17
N LEU A 46 -4.21 -4.44 3.44
CA LEU A 46 -3.91 -5.83 3.77
C LEU A 46 -2.42 -6.09 3.74
N LEU A 47 -1.73 -5.58 2.73
CA LEU A 47 -0.28 -5.73 2.63
C LEU A 47 0.43 -5.14 3.85
N GLY A 48 0.01 -3.93 4.25
CA GLY A 48 0.56 -3.30 5.45
C GLY A 48 0.31 -4.10 6.70
N LEU A 49 -0.91 -4.63 6.86
CA LEU A 49 -1.26 -5.42 8.03
C LEU A 49 -0.46 -6.71 8.12
N VAL A 50 -0.24 -7.37 6.99
CA VAL A 50 0.57 -8.59 6.97
C VAL A 50 2.01 -8.28 7.36
N CYS A 51 2.59 -7.23 6.80
CA CYS A 51 3.94 -6.81 7.18
C CYS A 51 4.03 -6.50 8.67
N HIS A 52 3.03 -5.81 9.20
CA HIS A 52 2.97 -5.49 10.63
C HIS A 52 2.90 -6.78 11.46
N HIS A 53 2.07 -7.73 11.05
CA HIS A 53 1.94 -9.02 11.73
C HIS A 53 3.24 -9.79 11.73
N LEU A 54 4.03 -9.68 10.68
CA LEU A 54 5.33 -10.34 10.58
C LEU A 54 6.42 -9.65 11.40
N GLY A 55 6.07 -8.60 12.12
CA GLY A 55 7.01 -7.88 12.97
C GLY A 55 7.84 -6.84 12.25
N LYS A 56 7.47 -6.49 11.04
CA LYS A 56 8.19 -5.47 10.28
C LYS A 56 7.76 -4.08 10.71
N LYS A 57 8.68 -3.13 10.60
CA LYS A 57 8.35 -1.72 10.83
C LYS A 57 7.79 -1.16 9.53
N VAL A 58 6.54 -0.69 9.59
CA VAL A 58 5.84 -0.19 8.42
C VAL A 58 5.86 1.32 8.39
N THR A 59 6.29 1.87 7.26
CA THR A 59 6.13 3.29 6.94
C THR A 59 5.14 3.38 5.81
N SER A 60 4.13 4.21 5.97
CA SER A 60 3.09 4.37 4.95
C SER A 60 3.20 5.73 4.30
N VAL A 61 2.96 5.76 3.01
CA VAL A 61 2.99 6.98 2.21
C VAL A 61 1.68 7.05 1.44
N SER A 62 1.07 8.22 1.44
CA SER A 62 -0.12 8.45 0.64
C SER A 62 0.06 9.77 -0.11
N TYR A 63 -0.61 9.91 -1.25
CA TYR A 63 -0.50 11.13 -2.02
C TYR A 63 -1.87 11.75 -2.22
N GLN A 64 -1.87 13.06 -2.42
CA GLN A 64 -3.08 13.85 -2.62
C GLN A 64 -2.76 14.97 -3.61
N LEU A 65 -3.69 15.24 -4.52
CA LEU A 65 -3.57 16.39 -5.41
C LEU A 65 -3.81 17.66 -4.61
N ASP A 66 -3.08 18.72 -4.92
CA ASP A 66 -3.05 19.92 -4.08
C ASP A 66 -4.37 20.67 -4.02
N ASN A 67 -5.24 20.49 -5.01
CA ASN A 67 -6.53 21.21 -5.06
C ASN A 67 -7.72 20.31 -4.73
N GLU A 68 -7.48 19.11 -4.21
CA GLU A 68 -8.54 18.16 -3.91
C GLU A 68 -8.45 17.66 -2.48
N THR A 69 -9.63 17.42 -1.89
CA THR A 69 -9.69 16.64 -0.66
C THR A 69 -9.79 15.17 -1.06
N ASN A 70 -9.03 14.33 -0.40
CA ASN A 70 -8.96 12.92 -0.76
C ASN A 70 -9.32 12.08 0.44
N ILE A 71 -10.49 11.44 0.38
CA ILE A 71 -10.97 10.57 1.43
C ILE A 71 -10.02 9.38 1.62
N ASP A 72 -9.44 8.90 0.54
CA ASP A 72 -8.51 7.76 0.61
C ASP A 72 -7.26 8.12 1.40
N CYS A 73 -6.77 9.35 1.23
CA CYS A 73 -5.64 9.83 2.00
C CYS A 73 -5.98 9.93 3.48
N ASP A 74 -7.17 10.42 3.80
CA ASP A 74 -7.64 10.51 5.19
C ASP A 74 -7.78 9.13 5.82
N ARG A 75 -8.30 8.17 5.08
CA ARG A 75 -8.38 6.78 5.55
C ARG A 75 -7.01 6.18 5.79
N SER A 76 -6.08 6.45 4.89
CA SER A 76 -4.70 5.97 5.03
C SER A 76 -4.05 6.52 6.28
N GLU A 77 -4.28 7.79 6.56
CA GLU A 77 -3.77 8.42 7.77
C GLU A 77 -4.37 7.80 9.02
N MET A 78 -5.69 7.58 9.00
CA MET A 78 -6.37 6.97 10.15
C MET A 78 -5.87 5.56 10.42
N ILE A 79 -5.72 4.76 9.37
CA ILE A 79 -5.21 3.40 9.51
C ILE A 79 -3.79 3.43 10.08
N SER A 80 -2.96 4.30 9.55
CA SER A 80 -1.57 4.41 9.99
C SER A 80 -1.47 4.82 11.44
N LYS A 81 -2.28 5.76 11.88
CA LYS A 81 -2.31 6.17 13.28
C LYS A 81 -2.79 5.04 14.19
N THR A 82 -3.81 4.32 13.76
CA THR A 82 -4.34 3.20 14.52
C THR A 82 -3.30 2.10 14.70
N MET A 83 -2.53 1.84 13.66
CA MET A 83 -1.50 0.80 13.69
C MET A 83 -0.16 1.25 14.24
N GLY A 84 0.00 2.55 14.48
CA GLY A 84 1.28 3.08 14.96
C GLY A 84 2.35 3.16 13.90
N TRP A 85 1.96 3.26 12.65
CA TRP A 85 2.89 3.38 11.53
C TRP A 85 3.31 4.83 11.33
N ASP A 86 4.54 5.04 10.84
CA ASP A 86 4.96 6.36 10.36
C ASP A 86 4.19 6.66 9.08
N PHE A 87 3.54 7.82 9.04
CA PHE A 87 2.72 8.20 7.90
C PHE A 87 3.24 9.47 7.25
N HIS A 88 3.36 9.46 5.92
CA HIS A 88 3.79 10.62 5.15
C HIS A 88 2.77 10.92 4.06
N LYS A 89 2.31 12.16 4.06
CA LYS A 89 1.39 12.64 3.03
C LYS A 89 2.18 13.46 2.02
N VAL A 90 2.10 13.08 0.76
CA VAL A 90 2.76 13.79 -0.33
C VAL A 90 1.70 14.58 -1.09
N ILE A 91 1.92 15.88 -1.23
CA ILE A 91 1.01 16.76 -1.98
C ILE A 91 1.58 16.89 -3.38
N VAL A 92 0.77 16.50 -4.37
CA VAL A 92 1.18 16.53 -5.77
C VAL A 92 0.55 17.75 -6.44
N PRO A 93 1.35 18.63 -7.04
CA PRO A 93 0.79 19.80 -7.73
C PRO A 93 0.01 19.38 -8.98
N THR A 94 -1.19 19.94 -9.13
CA THR A 94 -2.05 19.60 -10.28
C THR A 94 -1.75 20.44 -11.49
N ILE A 95 -1.17 21.61 -11.30
CA ILE A 95 -0.96 22.56 -12.39
C ILE A 95 -0.06 21.99 -13.47
N ASN A 96 0.98 21.24 -13.08
CA ASN A 96 1.95 20.67 -14.00
C ASN A 96 1.81 19.16 -14.11
N TYR A 97 0.58 18.67 -13.94
CA TYR A 97 0.33 17.23 -13.90
C TYR A 97 0.87 16.52 -15.15
N LYS A 98 0.59 17.07 -16.33
CA LYS A 98 1.05 16.47 -17.58
C LYS A 98 2.57 16.52 -17.72
N ASP A 99 3.16 17.64 -17.35
CA ASP A 99 4.61 17.80 -17.41
C ASP A 99 5.29 16.87 -16.42
N TRP A 100 4.74 16.73 -15.25
CA TRP A 100 5.28 15.83 -14.24
C TRP A 100 5.27 14.38 -14.71
N PHE A 101 4.16 13.96 -15.30
CA PHE A 101 4.02 12.61 -15.84
C PHE A 101 5.02 12.37 -16.97
N PHE A 102 5.15 13.35 -17.86
CA PHE A 102 6.10 13.31 -18.96
C PHE A 102 7.53 13.19 -18.45
N HIS A 103 7.82 13.96 -17.42
CA HIS A 103 9.15 13.98 -16.82
C HIS A 103 9.51 12.62 -16.21
N LEU A 104 8.56 11.98 -15.61
CA LEU A 104 8.74 10.66 -15.00
C LEU A 104 9.13 9.61 -16.05
N ILE A 105 8.44 9.63 -17.19
CA ILE A 105 8.71 8.72 -18.28
C ILE A 105 10.11 8.96 -18.86
N PHE A 106 10.47 10.21 -19.04
CA PHE A 106 11.79 10.58 -19.55
C PHE A 106 12.91 10.13 -18.63
N ASN A 107 12.73 10.33 -17.35
CA ASN A 107 13.74 9.92 -16.36
C ASN A 107 13.95 8.41 -16.37
N GLN A 108 12.90 7.64 -16.53
CA GLN A 108 13.04 6.20 -16.62
C GLN A 108 13.82 5.78 -17.86
N LYS A 109 13.59 6.44 -18.98
CA LYS A 109 14.34 6.16 -20.21
C LYS A 109 15.81 6.50 -20.03
N CYS A 110 16.10 7.59 -19.38
CA CYS A 110 17.48 7.99 -19.11
C CYS A 110 18.19 6.97 -18.21
N ARG A 111 17.49 6.44 -17.22
CA ARG A 111 18.07 5.41 -16.34
C ARG A 111 18.40 4.14 -17.11
N LYS A 112 17.54 3.75 -18.03
CA LYS A 112 17.79 2.57 -18.84
C LYS A 112 19.02 2.75 -19.71
N LYS A 113 19.25 3.96 -20.21
CA LYS A 113 20.43 4.24 -21.03
C LYS A 113 21.71 4.21 -20.22
N GLN A 114 21.64 4.55 -18.95
CA GLN A 114 22.80 4.60 -18.06
C GLN A 114 23.18 3.25 -17.50
N SER A 115 22.25 2.34 -17.52
CA SER A 115 22.50 1.00 -17.04
C SER A 115 22.93 0.10 -18.19
#